data_3106801605e75ecc3d3d2ef615ee49bb
#
_entry.id   3106801605e75ecc3d3d2ef615ee49bb
#
_cell.length_a   1.000
_cell.length_b   1.000
_cell.length_c   1.000
_cell.angle_alpha   90.00
_cell.angle_beta   90.00
_cell.angle_gamma   90.00
#
_symmetry.space_group_name_H-M   'P 1'
#
loop_
_entity.id
_entity.type
_entity.pdbx_description
1 polymer ?
#
loop_
_entity_poly.entity_id
_entity_poly.type
_entity_poly.pdbx_seq_one_letter_code
_entity_poly.pdbx_strand_id
1 'polypeptide(L)'
;MKPVLWTLFLLLLIGLGVNFLLDDRYYVLIQYAENFRKISFTVFGLCLVAGYLLVRLIAVVWGSPGILKQRLAAKKREKSNQRLLDGLKLIGVGELTKAEKKIKSAVNNADGSVLPYLIAAEAALQDENTESYSVWLEKARQKFPEIETYIHLHAAKLMIEAKNYDAALQAINTTLID
;
A
#
# COMPACT_ATOMS: atom_id res chain seq x y z
N MET A 1 -6.78 -16.81 -11.31
CA MET A 1 -7.95 -17.53 -11.89
C MET A 1 -7.80 -19.06 -11.86
N LYS A 2 -6.62 -19.62 -12.07
CA LYS A 2 -6.39 -21.09 -12.00
C LYS A 2 -6.77 -21.77 -10.67
N PRO A 3 -6.52 -21.23 -9.46
CA PRO A 3 -6.87 -21.92 -8.21
C PRO A 3 -8.39 -21.99 -7.95
N VAL A 4 -9.17 -21.02 -8.44
CA VAL A 4 -10.64 -20.99 -8.28
C VAL A 4 -11.31 -22.07 -9.15
N LEU A 5 -10.83 -22.26 -10.35
CA LEU A 5 -11.31 -23.31 -11.26
C LEU A 5 -11.05 -24.70 -10.69
N TRP A 6 -9.88 -24.93 -10.09
CA TRP A 6 -9.51 -26.18 -9.44
C TRP A 6 -10.39 -26.46 -8.21
N THR A 7 -10.74 -25.43 -7.42
CA THR A 7 -11.65 -25.62 -6.28
C THR A 7 -13.07 -25.94 -6.71
N LEU A 8 -13.54 -25.32 -7.78
CA LEU A 8 -14.88 -25.59 -8.33
C LEU A 8 -14.98 -26.99 -8.91
N PHE A 9 -13.91 -27.45 -9.61
CA PHE A 9 -13.80 -28.80 -10.13
C PHE A 9 -13.78 -29.85 -9.02
N LEU A 10 -13.07 -29.60 -7.93
CA LEU A 10 -12.99 -30.49 -6.75
C LEU A 10 -14.32 -30.55 -6.01
N LEU A 11 -15.04 -29.44 -5.90
CA LEU A 11 -16.39 -29.37 -5.33
C LEU A 11 -17.42 -30.18 -6.17
N LEU A 12 -17.30 -30.10 -7.49
CA LEU A 12 -18.15 -30.84 -8.42
C LEU A 12 -17.87 -32.33 -8.35
N LEU A 13 -16.62 -32.74 -8.22
CA LEU A 13 -16.19 -34.13 -8.09
C LEU A 13 -16.65 -34.73 -6.74
N ILE A 14 -16.62 -33.93 -5.68
CA ILE A 14 -17.15 -34.31 -4.36
C ILE A 14 -18.67 -34.45 -4.40
N GLY A 15 -19.41 -33.54 -5.06
CA GLY A 15 -20.86 -33.60 -5.23
C GLY A 15 -21.29 -34.86 -6.02
N LEU A 16 -20.54 -35.20 -7.06
CA LEU A 16 -20.75 -36.45 -7.84
C LEU A 16 -20.47 -37.71 -6.99
N GLY A 17 -19.37 -37.66 -6.19
CA GLY A 17 -19.02 -38.75 -5.28
C GLY A 17 -20.08 -38.99 -4.20
N VAL A 18 -20.63 -37.92 -3.63
CA VAL A 18 -21.71 -38.02 -2.63
C VAL A 18 -22.98 -38.60 -3.24
N ASN A 19 -23.34 -38.25 -4.48
CA ASN A 19 -24.50 -38.79 -5.17
C ASN A 19 -24.35 -40.29 -5.48
N PHE A 20 -23.12 -40.76 -5.78
CA PHE A 20 -22.83 -42.18 -5.99
C PHE A 20 -22.80 -43.00 -4.69
N LEU A 21 -22.53 -42.38 -3.55
CA LEU A 21 -22.48 -42.98 -2.21
C LEU A 21 -23.81 -42.96 -1.47
N LEU A 22 -24.85 -42.29 -1.99
CA LEU A 22 -26.19 -42.27 -1.42
C LEU A 22 -26.97 -43.60 -1.60
N ASP A 23 -26.41 -44.55 -2.33
CA ASP A 23 -26.96 -45.91 -2.46
C ASP A 23 -26.40 -46.79 -1.32
N ASP A 24 -26.90 -46.56 -0.14
CA ASP A 24 -26.28 -46.85 1.14
C ASP A 24 -26.40 -48.27 1.67
N ARG A 25 -25.23 -48.89 1.88
CA ARG A 25 -25.04 -49.98 2.88
C ARG A 25 -23.74 -49.91 3.67
N TYR A 26 -22.99 -48.79 3.64
CA TYR A 26 -21.68 -48.70 4.30
C TYR A 26 -21.73 -47.80 5.52
N TYR A 27 -21.33 -48.33 6.71
CA TYR A 27 -21.23 -47.61 7.98
C TYR A 27 -19.78 -47.66 8.46
N VAL A 28 -19.26 -46.53 8.96
CA VAL A 28 -17.99 -46.48 9.69
C VAL A 28 -18.26 -46.66 11.18
N LEU A 29 -17.66 -47.69 11.76
CA LEU A 29 -17.75 -47.97 13.20
C LEU A 29 -16.59 -47.21 13.89
N ILE A 30 -16.91 -46.17 14.64
CA ILE A 30 -15.94 -45.49 15.50
C ILE A 30 -16.14 -45.97 16.92
N GLN A 31 -15.13 -46.70 17.44
CA GLN A 31 -15.09 -47.15 18.82
C GLN A 31 -14.41 -46.08 19.69
N TYR A 32 -15.19 -45.45 20.55
CA TYR A 32 -14.70 -44.55 21.56
C TYR A 32 -15.28 -44.95 22.90
N ALA A 33 -14.42 -45.47 23.83
CA ALA A 33 -14.75 -45.88 25.20
C ALA A 33 -16.15 -46.53 25.32
N GLU A 34 -16.28 -47.83 25.26
CA GLU A 34 -17.48 -48.66 25.47
C GLU A 34 -18.77 -48.35 24.65
N ASN A 35 -18.84 -47.21 23.95
CA ASN A 35 -19.99 -46.86 23.14
C ASN A 35 -19.67 -46.91 21.63
N PHE A 36 -20.38 -47.83 20.93
CA PHE A 36 -20.32 -47.90 19.46
C PHE A 36 -21.28 -46.88 18.84
N ARG A 37 -20.78 -45.89 18.16
CA ARG A 37 -21.57 -44.95 17.33
C ARG A 37 -21.45 -45.34 15.87
N LYS A 38 -22.56 -45.68 15.25
CA LYS A 38 -22.62 -45.88 13.79
C LYS A 38 -22.76 -44.52 13.13
N ILE A 39 -21.75 -44.11 12.41
CA ILE A 39 -21.79 -42.87 11.62
C ILE A 39 -21.86 -43.29 10.16
N SER A 40 -22.83 -42.74 9.42
CA SER A 40 -22.91 -42.97 7.97
C SER A 40 -21.61 -42.50 7.30
N PHE A 41 -21.08 -43.30 6.38
CA PHE A 41 -19.87 -42.99 5.63
C PHE A 41 -19.97 -41.62 4.94
N THR A 42 -21.18 -41.25 4.52
CA THR A 42 -21.52 -39.95 3.92
C THR A 42 -21.26 -38.78 4.87
N VAL A 43 -21.69 -38.91 6.15
CA VAL A 43 -21.47 -37.87 7.17
C VAL A 43 -20.00 -37.73 7.50
N PHE A 44 -19.24 -38.83 7.58
CA PHE A 44 -17.81 -38.81 7.82
C PHE A 44 -17.05 -38.08 6.65
N GLY A 45 -17.40 -38.40 5.40
CA GLY A 45 -16.85 -37.75 4.21
C GLY A 45 -17.16 -36.24 4.19
N LEU A 46 -18.38 -35.85 4.55
CA LEU A 46 -18.81 -34.46 4.61
C LEU A 46 -18.03 -33.68 5.69
N CYS A 47 -17.76 -34.28 6.85
CA CYS A 47 -16.95 -33.71 7.92
C CYS A 47 -15.49 -33.50 7.47
N LEU A 48 -14.89 -34.44 6.73
CA LEU A 48 -13.54 -34.30 6.19
C LEU A 48 -13.46 -33.16 5.19
N VAL A 49 -14.43 -33.04 4.29
CA VAL A 49 -14.48 -31.95 3.31
C VAL A 49 -14.65 -30.59 4.01
N ALA A 50 -15.57 -30.51 4.98
CA ALA A 50 -15.77 -29.30 5.76
C ALA A 50 -14.50 -28.89 6.53
N GLY A 51 -13.81 -29.86 7.16
CA GLY A 51 -12.51 -29.64 7.83
C GLY A 51 -11.43 -29.13 6.87
N TYR A 52 -11.32 -29.72 5.69
CA TYR A 52 -10.39 -29.28 4.66
C TYR A 52 -10.68 -27.84 4.18
N LEU A 53 -11.95 -27.51 3.95
CA LEU A 53 -12.36 -26.17 3.56
C LEU A 53 -12.07 -25.14 4.64
N LEU A 54 -12.29 -25.47 5.92
CA LEU A 54 -11.94 -24.61 7.04
C LEU A 54 -10.43 -24.33 7.13
N VAL A 55 -9.60 -25.37 7.04
CA VAL A 55 -8.15 -25.21 7.05
C VAL A 55 -7.68 -24.37 5.87
N ARG A 56 -8.25 -24.58 4.71
CA ARG A 56 -7.92 -23.81 3.50
C ARG A 56 -8.36 -22.34 3.63
N LEU A 57 -9.52 -22.08 4.20
CA LEU A 57 -10.03 -20.73 4.45
C LEU A 57 -9.11 -19.99 5.43
N ILE A 58 -8.68 -20.66 6.49
CA ILE A 58 -7.69 -20.14 7.45
C ILE A 58 -6.37 -19.86 6.75
N ALA A 59 -5.86 -20.77 5.92
CA ALA A 59 -4.62 -20.59 5.18
C ALA A 59 -4.69 -19.42 4.19
N VAL A 60 -5.82 -19.20 3.52
CA VAL A 60 -6.04 -18.05 2.62
C VAL A 60 -6.09 -16.75 3.40
N VAL A 61 -6.76 -16.72 4.54
CA VAL A 61 -6.85 -15.52 5.40
C VAL A 61 -5.49 -15.20 6.03
N TRP A 62 -4.73 -16.19 6.47
CA TRP A 62 -3.43 -15.99 7.11
C TRP A 62 -2.29 -15.82 6.10
N GLY A 63 -2.37 -16.44 4.93
CA GLY A 63 -1.32 -16.36 3.89
C GLY A 63 -1.36 -15.07 3.03
N SER A 64 -2.42 -14.25 3.14
CA SER A 64 -2.66 -13.12 2.24
C SER A 64 -2.36 -11.69 2.75
N PRO A 65 -1.96 -11.43 4.03
CA PRO A 65 -1.79 -10.06 4.50
C PRO A 65 -0.67 -9.29 3.78
N GLY A 66 0.38 -9.98 3.31
CA GLY A 66 1.50 -9.34 2.60
C GLY A 66 1.12 -8.84 1.20
N ILE A 67 0.44 -9.66 0.42
CA ILE A 67 0.03 -9.32 -0.96
C ILE A 67 -1.02 -8.20 -0.96
N LEU A 68 -1.94 -8.22 0.01
CA LEU A 68 -2.97 -7.18 0.14
C LEU A 68 -2.34 -5.84 0.55
N LYS A 69 -1.41 -5.85 1.52
CA LYS A 69 -0.65 -4.66 1.93
C LYS A 69 0.17 -4.08 0.77
N GLN A 70 0.86 -4.91 0.00
CA GLN A 70 1.62 -4.47 -1.17
C GLN A 70 0.73 -3.85 -2.26
N ARG A 71 -0.43 -4.44 -2.55
CA ARG A 71 -1.39 -3.89 -3.52
C ARG A 71 -2.00 -2.58 -3.04
N LEU A 72 -2.30 -2.45 -1.75
CA LEU A 72 -2.80 -1.21 -1.15
C LEU A 72 -1.72 -0.12 -1.15
N ALA A 73 -0.47 -0.47 -0.82
CA ALA A 73 0.67 0.46 -0.90
C ALA A 73 0.93 0.91 -2.34
N ALA A 74 0.91 -0.01 -3.33
CA ALA A 74 1.04 0.34 -4.73
C ALA A 74 -0.06 1.28 -5.23
N LYS A 75 -1.33 1.02 -4.86
CA LYS A 75 -2.45 1.94 -5.17
C LYS A 75 -2.31 3.30 -4.50
N LYS A 76 -1.81 3.36 -3.25
CA LYS A 76 -1.55 4.62 -2.57
C LYS A 76 -0.45 5.43 -3.26
N ARG A 77 0.66 4.77 -3.66
CA ARG A 77 1.75 5.39 -4.41
C ARG A 77 1.27 5.93 -5.75
N GLU A 78 0.52 5.14 -6.50
CA GLU A 78 -0.05 5.55 -7.78
C GLU A 78 -0.95 6.78 -7.62
N LYS A 79 -1.84 6.78 -6.64
CA LYS A 79 -2.70 7.92 -6.35
C LYS A 79 -1.92 9.16 -5.88
N SER A 80 -0.82 8.97 -5.15
CA SER A 80 0.10 10.04 -4.76
C SER A 80 0.79 10.65 -5.98
N ASN A 81 1.33 9.80 -6.87
CA ASN A 81 1.97 10.24 -8.10
C ASN A 81 1.02 11.01 -9.02
N GLN A 82 -0.22 10.54 -9.19
CA GLN A 82 -1.24 11.25 -9.97
C GLN A 82 -1.55 12.63 -9.40
N ARG A 83 -1.69 12.74 -8.06
CA ARG A 83 -1.91 14.04 -7.41
C ARG A 83 -0.71 14.97 -7.52
N LEU A 84 0.50 14.42 -7.50
CA LEU A 84 1.73 15.19 -7.72
C LEU A 84 1.79 15.73 -9.15
N LEU A 85 1.49 14.90 -10.15
CA LEU A 85 1.40 15.30 -11.54
C LEU A 85 0.33 16.38 -11.77
N ASP A 86 -0.83 16.24 -11.12
CA ASP A 86 -1.88 17.26 -11.17
C ASP A 86 -1.41 18.57 -10.54
N GLY A 87 -0.68 18.49 -9.42
CA GLY A 87 -0.06 19.65 -8.78
C GLY A 87 0.94 20.36 -9.68
N LEU A 88 1.83 19.60 -10.33
CA LEU A 88 2.81 20.14 -11.29
C LEU A 88 2.15 20.83 -12.48
N LYS A 89 1.06 20.25 -13.01
CA LYS A 89 0.27 20.91 -14.07
C LYS A 89 -0.31 22.25 -13.62
N LEU A 90 -0.80 22.32 -12.38
CA LEU A 90 -1.34 23.57 -11.81
C LEU A 90 -0.24 24.61 -11.61
N ILE A 91 1.00 24.23 -11.23
CA ILE A 91 2.15 25.13 -11.20
C ILE A 91 2.40 25.70 -12.60
N GLY A 92 2.42 24.84 -13.64
CA GLY A 92 2.65 25.27 -15.02
C GLY A 92 1.57 26.23 -15.57
N VAL A 93 0.38 26.22 -15.00
CA VAL A 93 -0.72 27.16 -15.35
C VAL A 93 -0.71 28.40 -14.44
N GLY A 94 0.14 28.45 -13.40
CA GLY A 94 0.22 29.57 -12.45
C GLY A 94 -0.84 29.51 -11.32
N GLU A 95 -1.59 28.40 -11.17
CA GLU A 95 -2.54 28.22 -10.09
C GLU A 95 -1.88 27.69 -8.80
N LEU A 96 -0.94 28.45 -8.23
CA LEU A 96 -0.01 28.03 -7.18
C LEU A 96 -0.71 27.56 -5.89
N THR A 97 -1.71 28.29 -5.42
CA THR A 97 -2.47 27.93 -4.20
C THR A 97 -3.25 26.60 -4.35
N LYS A 98 -3.78 26.32 -5.55
CA LYS A 98 -4.42 25.02 -5.82
C LYS A 98 -3.39 23.90 -5.98
N ALA A 99 -2.24 24.21 -6.56
CA ALA A 99 -1.11 23.29 -6.68
C ALA A 99 -0.64 22.83 -5.30
N GLU A 100 -0.40 23.75 -4.37
CA GLU A 100 0.02 23.43 -3.00
C GLU A 100 -0.96 22.48 -2.31
N LYS A 101 -2.28 22.74 -2.38
CA LYS A 101 -3.30 21.85 -1.81
C LYS A 101 -3.25 20.43 -2.39
N LYS A 102 -3.05 20.30 -3.70
CA LYS A 102 -2.94 19.00 -4.37
C LYS A 102 -1.67 18.27 -3.93
N ILE A 103 -0.54 18.96 -3.90
CA ILE A 103 0.76 18.40 -3.48
C ILE A 103 0.72 18.01 -2.00
N LYS A 104 0.14 18.84 -1.12
CA LYS A 104 -0.09 18.50 0.29
C LYS A 104 -0.86 17.20 0.45
N SER A 105 -1.88 16.97 -0.39
CA SER A 105 -2.62 15.70 -0.39
C SER A 105 -1.81 14.52 -0.94
N ALA A 106 -0.82 14.77 -1.80
CA ALA A 106 0.11 13.76 -2.29
C ALA A 106 1.12 13.36 -1.22
N VAL A 107 1.68 14.33 -0.48
CA VAL A 107 2.63 14.14 0.63
C VAL A 107 2.09 13.15 1.66
N ASN A 108 0.83 13.26 2.06
CA ASN A 108 0.20 12.38 3.05
C ASN A 108 0.12 10.90 2.62
N ASN A 109 0.30 10.63 1.33
CA ASN A 109 0.27 9.28 0.74
C ASN A 109 1.60 8.88 0.10
N ALA A 110 2.63 9.76 0.15
CA ALA A 110 3.96 9.52 -0.39
C ALA A 110 4.80 8.72 0.61
N ASP A 111 4.72 7.38 0.52
CA ASP A 111 5.60 6.50 1.30
C ASP A 111 7.02 6.57 0.70
N GLY A 112 7.93 7.27 1.40
CA GLY A 112 9.37 7.19 1.16
C GLY A 112 9.93 8.06 0.01
N SER A 113 9.21 9.08 -0.47
CA SER A 113 9.73 10.01 -1.47
C SER A 113 9.82 11.44 -0.92
N VAL A 114 10.99 12.08 -1.10
CA VAL A 114 11.20 13.49 -0.74
C VAL A 114 10.59 14.44 -1.78
N LEU A 115 10.44 13.97 -3.02
CA LEU A 115 10.05 14.81 -4.17
C LEU A 115 8.77 15.64 -3.96
N PRO A 116 7.67 15.11 -3.37
CA PRO A 116 6.48 15.92 -3.09
C PRO A 116 6.74 17.11 -2.15
N TYR A 117 7.67 16.97 -1.21
CA TYR A 117 8.04 18.06 -0.30
C TYR A 117 8.81 19.17 -1.01
N LEU A 118 9.76 18.79 -1.87
CA LEU A 118 10.55 19.74 -2.65
C LEU A 118 9.69 20.51 -3.65
N ILE A 119 8.75 19.82 -4.33
CA ILE A 119 7.81 20.47 -5.26
C ILE A 119 6.84 21.39 -4.50
N ALA A 120 6.42 21.02 -3.29
CA ALA A 120 5.59 21.89 -2.46
C ALA A 120 6.35 23.15 -2.03
N ALA A 121 7.63 23.02 -1.69
CA ALA A 121 8.50 24.15 -1.38
C ALA A 121 8.68 25.08 -2.60
N GLU A 122 8.94 24.51 -3.78
CA GLU A 122 9.04 25.26 -5.04
C GLU A 122 7.76 26.04 -5.35
N ALA A 123 6.60 25.40 -5.24
CA ALA A 123 5.29 26.06 -5.45
C ALA A 123 5.06 27.21 -4.45
N ALA A 124 5.42 27.02 -3.17
CA ALA A 124 5.31 28.03 -2.15
C ALA A 124 6.25 29.23 -2.40
N LEU A 125 7.45 28.96 -2.88
CA LEU A 125 8.41 30.03 -3.23
C LEU A 125 7.93 30.84 -4.43
N GLN A 126 7.35 30.21 -5.46
CA GLN A 126 6.77 30.89 -6.62
C GLN A 126 5.53 31.71 -6.25
N ASP A 127 4.80 31.33 -5.21
CA ASP A 127 3.66 32.09 -4.64
C ASP A 127 4.10 33.17 -3.63
N GLU A 128 5.43 33.44 -3.55
CA GLU A 128 6.06 34.39 -2.61
C GLU A 128 5.74 34.07 -1.12
N ASN A 129 5.29 32.86 -0.83
CA ASN A 129 4.97 32.40 0.52
C ASN A 129 6.18 31.76 1.20
N THR A 130 7.07 32.61 1.72
CA THR A 130 8.32 32.20 2.38
C THR A 130 8.07 31.36 3.65
N GLU A 131 6.96 31.56 4.34
CA GLU A 131 6.61 30.77 5.52
C GLU A 131 6.29 29.31 5.12
N SER A 132 5.41 29.10 4.14
CA SER A 132 5.12 27.77 3.62
C SER A 132 6.36 27.08 3.04
N TYR A 133 7.21 27.82 2.33
CA TYR A 133 8.49 27.32 1.80
C TYR A 133 9.38 26.73 2.89
N SER A 134 9.62 27.50 3.97
CA SER A 134 10.45 27.05 5.08
C SER A 134 9.87 25.81 5.79
N VAL A 135 8.55 25.78 5.99
CA VAL A 135 7.85 24.66 6.59
C VAL A 135 7.98 23.38 5.76
N TRP A 136 7.93 23.49 4.42
CA TRP A 136 8.06 22.31 3.55
C TRP A 136 9.49 21.75 3.53
N LEU A 137 10.50 22.60 3.51
CA LEU A 137 11.90 22.18 3.60
C LEU A 137 12.22 21.54 4.94
N GLU A 138 11.72 22.11 6.04
CA GLU A 138 11.92 21.54 7.37
C GLU A 138 11.27 20.17 7.50
N LYS A 139 10.06 19.98 7.00
CA LYS A 139 9.41 18.66 6.94
C LYS A 139 10.19 17.67 6.08
N ALA A 140 10.79 18.11 4.98
CA ALA A 140 11.64 17.27 4.15
C ALA A 140 12.86 16.78 4.93
N ARG A 141 13.57 17.68 5.63
CA ARG A 141 14.75 17.36 6.46
C ARG A 141 14.42 16.40 7.59
N GLN A 142 13.37 16.68 8.36
CA GLN A 142 12.95 15.82 9.46
C GLN A 142 12.59 14.39 9.02
N LYS A 143 12.05 14.26 7.82
CA LYS A 143 11.60 12.94 7.32
C LYS A 143 12.69 12.18 6.57
N PHE A 144 13.66 12.86 6.01
CA PHE A 144 14.71 12.31 5.16
C PHE A 144 16.10 12.87 5.55
N PRO A 145 16.56 12.63 6.77
CA PRO A 145 17.85 13.15 7.24
C PRO A 145 19.03 12.62 6.40
N GLU A 146 18.90 11.42 5.82
CA GLU A 146 19.94 10.79 5.00
C GLU A 146 20.25 11.54 3.68
N ILE A 147 19.37 12.45 3.26
CA ILE A 147 19.55 13.25 2.04
C ILE A 147 19.49 14.76 2.31
N GLU A 148 19.81 15.16 3.53
CA GLU A 148 19.78 16.57 3.97
C GLU A 148 20.62 17.48 3.07
N THR A 149 21.84 17.05 2.72
CA THR A 149 22.74 17.76 1.78
C THR A 149 22.04 18.03 0.44
N TYR A 150 21.30 17.06 -0.08
CA TYR A 150 20.55 17.23 -1.34
C TYR A 150 19.41 18.25 -1.18
N ILE A 151 18.72 18.25 -0.03
CA ILE A 151 17.64 19.20 0.25
C ILE A 151 18.20 20.63 0.31
N HIS A 152 19.34 20.83 0.97
CA HIS A 152 20.02 22.14 1.00
C HIS A 152 20.46 22.61 -0.38
N LEU A 153 21.04 21.71 -1.17
CA LEU A 153 21.45 22.04 -2.54
C LEU A 153 20.26 22.42 -3.41
N HIS A 154 19.15 21.72 -3.28
CA HIS A 154 17.91 22.04 -3.99
C HIS A 154 17.33 23.39 -3.55
N ALA A 155 17.35 23.68 -2.24
CA ALA A 155 16.94 24.97 -1.69
C ALA A 155 17.81 26.11 -2.24
N ALA A 156 19.13 25.94 -2.25
CA ALA A 156 20.06 26.93 -2.83
C ALA A 156 19.78 27.18 -4.31
N LYS A 157 19.53 26.11 -5.10
CA LYS A 157 19.17 26.24 -6.51
C LYS A 157 17.91 27.09 -6.71
N LEU A 158 16.85 26.81 -5.93
CA LEU A 158 15.60 27.57 -6.00
C LEU A 158 15.80 29.05 -5.63
N MET A 159 16.65 29.33 -4.64
CA MET A 159 16.98 30.72 -4.26
C MET A 159 17.77 31.47 -5.35
N ILE A 160 18.66 30.78 -6.07
CA ILE A 160 19.34 31.34 -7.23
C ILE A 160 18.35 31.68 -8.34
N GLU A 161 17.41 30.78 -8.64
CA GLU A 161 16.35 30.99 -9.63
C GLU A 161 15.47 32.20 -9.26
N ALA A 162 15.19 32.37 -7.96
CA ALA A 162 14.48 33.51 -7.40
C ALA A 162 15.33 34.80 -7.30
N LYS A 163 16.60 34.78 -7.76
CA LYS A 163 17.57 35.85 -7.67
C LYS A 163 17.90 36.34 -6.25
N ASN A 164 17.64 35.50 -5.24
CA ASN A 164 17.98 35.76 -3.85
C ASN A 164 19.33 35.10 -3.51
N TYR A 165 20.42 35.75 -3.92
CA TYR A 165 21.77 35.19 -3.83
C TYR A 165 22.26 35.08 -2.38
N ASP A 166 21.85 35.98 -1.49
CA ASP A 166 22.24 35.94 -0.07
C ASP A 166 21.66 34.71 0.64
N ALA A 167 20.39 34.41 0.41
CA ALA A 167 19.76 33.22 0.96
C ALA A 167 20.33 31.93 0.35
N ALA A 168 20.70 31.93 -0.93
CA ALA A 168 21.39 30.84 -1.59
C ALA A 168 22.76 30.54 -0.95
N LEU A 169 23.55 31.58 -0.68
CA LEU A 169 24.84 31.43 0.01
C LEU A 169 24.68 30.85 1.43
N GLN A 170 23.69 31.34 2.17
CA GLN A 170 23.38 30.77 3.50
C GLN A 170 23.03 29.28 3.43
N ALA A 171 22.19 28.89 2.48
CA ALA A 171 21.81 27.48 2.30
C ALA A 171 23.00 26.57 1.96
N ILE A 172 23.96 27.07 1.19
CA ILE A 172 25.19 26.33 0.85
C ILE A 172 26.15 26.28 2.04
N ASN A 173 26.34 27.39 2.77
CA ASN A 173 27.24 27.42 3.91
C ASN A 173 26.80 26.47 5.04
N THR A 174 25.52 26.31 5.28
CA THR A 174 25.01 25.30 6.25
C THR A 174 25.39 23.89 5.83
N THR A 175 25.53 23.59 4.55
CA THR A 175 25.89 22.25 4.03
C THR A 175 27.38 21.93 4.15
N LEU A 176 28.23 22.96 4.26
CA LEU A 176 29.70 22.81 4.31
C LEU A 176 30.25 22.67 5.74
N ILE A 177 29.40 22.91 6.76
CA ILE A 177 29.83 22.94 8.17
C ILE A 177 29.50 21.60 8.87
N ASP A 178 28.63 20.76 8.32
CA ASP A 178 28.28 19.40 8.76
C ASP A 178 29.05 18.35 7.94
#